data_907f520e09a6935b4307d43e759558a0
#
_entry.id   907f520e09a6935b4307d43e759558a0
#
_cell.length_a   1.000
_cell.length_b   1.000
_cell.length_c   1.000
_cell.angle_alpha   90.00
_cell.angle_beta   90.00
_cell.angle_gamma   90.00
#
_symmetry.space_group_name_H-M   'P 1'
#
loop_
_entity.id
_entity.type
_entity.pdbx_description
1 polymer ?
#
loop_
_entity_poly.entity_id
_entity_poly.type
_entity_poly.pdbx_seq_one_letter_code
_entity_poly.pdbx_strand_id
1 'polypeptide(L)'
;MTQGQPAKDVRHPPWKHTRPAALDGIPPSVLHLPARGGHLLLLDHLTTQFPGIDRETWAKRLSNGLVLAPNGQPLAAEAPTPAGQWIWYYRTPENEQPIPFSEKVLFQDEWLVVADKPHFLPVTPAGRYARETLLARLQRRLHLPHLAPLHRIDRETAGLVVFTVQPDTRDAYARLF
;
A
#
# COMPACT_ATOMS: atom_id res chain seq x y z
N MET A 1 39.53 -5.93 -16.66
CA MET A 1 38.28 -6.67 -16.83
C MET A 1 37.49 -6.50 -15.53
N THR A 2 36.62 -5.49 -15.49
CA THR A 2 35.82 -5.16 -14.32
C THR A 2 34.51 -5.93 -14.44
N GLN A 3 34.33 -6.94 -13.59
CA GLN A 3 33.08 -7.69 -13.52
C GLN A 3 32.00 -6.77 -12.96
N GLY A 4 30.97 -6.49 -13.79
CA GLY A 4 29.80 -5.76 -13.38
C GLY A 4 29.03 -6.53 -12.30
N GLN A 5 28.83 -5.90 -11.15
CA GLN A 5 27.90 -6.40 -10.14
C GLN A 5 26.49 -6.57 -10.78
N PRO A 6 25.80 -7.68 -10.53
CA PRO A 6 24.43 -7.87 -11.01
C PRO A 6 23.57 -6.77 -10.40
N ALA A 7 22.70 -6.17 -11.23
CA ALA A 7 21.72 -5.20 -10.82
C ALA A 7 20.91 -5.76 -9.64
N LYS A 8 20.96 -5.10 -8.49
CA LYS A 8 20.16 -5.45 -7.32
C LYS A 8 18.69 -5.48 -7.73
N ASP A 9 18.01 -6.56 -7.40
CA ASP A 9 16.58 -6.75 -7.67
C ASP A 9 15.79 -5.57 -7.07
N VAL A 10 15.30 -4.68 -7.95
CA VAL A 10 14.69 -3.41 -7.62
C VAL A 10 13.25 -3.58 -7.12
N ARG A 11 12.74 -4.82 -6.99
CA ARG A 11 11.34 -5.12 -6.73
C ARG A 11 10.87 -4.89 -5.29
N HIS A 12 11.80 -4.73 -4.34
CA HIS A 12 11.46 -4.49 -2.93
C HIS A 12 12.28 -3.36 -2.33
N PRO A 13 11.63 -2.36 -1.71
CA PRO A 13 12.36 -1.32 -1.01
C PRO A 13 13.14 -1.92 0.16
N PRO A 14 14.38 -1.47 0.40
CA PRO A 14 15.26 -2.01 1.44
C PRO A 14 14.75 -1.80 2.88
N TRP A 15 13.70 -0.99 3.06
CA TRP A 15 13.11 -0.61 4.36
C TRP A 15 11.69 -1.15 4.53
N LYS A 16 11.47 -2.42 4.28
CA LYS A 16 10.16 -3.08 4.57
C LYS A 16 9.65 -2.82 6.00
N HIS A 17 10.57 -2.60 6.95
CA HIS A 17 10.26 -2.38 8.36
C HIS A 17 9.89 -0.92 8.72
N THR A 18 10.09 0.04 7.80
CA THR A 18 9.79 1.46 8.03
C THR A 18 8.59 1.96 7.24
N ARG A 19 7.74 1.03 6.78
CA ARG A 19 6.52 1.41 6.06
C ARG A 19 5.66 2.30 6.93
N PRO A 20 5.23 3.49 6.46
CA PRO A 20 4.30 4.33 7.19
C PRO A 20 3.01 3.59 7.54
N ALA A 21 2.39 3.95 8.67
CA ALA A 21 1.14 3.37 9.11
C ALA A 21 0.03 3.54 8.07
N ALA A 22 -0.96 2.64 8.10
CA ALA A 22 -2.14 2.79 7.27
C ALA A 22 -2.91 4.07 7.68
N LEU A 23 -3.34 4.83 6.68
CA LEU A 23 -4.20 5.99 6.87
C LEU A 23 -5.64 5.58 6.58
N ASP A 24 -6.52 5.69 7.58
CA ASP A 24 -7.92 5.27 7.48
C ASP A 24 -8.09 3.81 6.97
N GLY A 25 -7.22 2.91 7.45
CA GLY A 25 -7.19 1.52 7.03
C GLY A 25 -6.59 1.27 5.63
N ILE A 26 -6.09 2.31 4.95
CA ILE A 26 -5.46 2.21 3.64
C ILE A 26 -3.94 2.25 3.82
N PRO A 27 -3.23 1.15 3.57
CA PRO A 27 -1.78 1.16 3.63
C PRO A 27 -1.19 1.97 2.46
N PRO A 28 -0.05 2.67 2.66
CA PRO A 28 0.59 3.40 1.58
C PRO A 28 1.08 2.45 0.50
N SER A 29 0.97 2.89 -0.74
CA SER A 29 1.62 2.29 -1.90
C SER A 29 3.06 2.79 -1.99
N VAL A 30 3.93 2.04 -2.67
CA VAL A 30 5.32 2.40 -2.88
C VAL A 30 5.59 2.61 -4.36
N LEU A 31 6.43 3.58 -4.69
CA LEU A 31 6.89 3.85 -6.05
C LEU A 31 8.40 4.06 -6.03
N HIS A 32 9.11 3.40 -6.94
CA HIS A 32 10.52 3.69 -7.22
C HIS A 32 10.61 4.75 -8.33
N LEU A 33 11.28 5.84 -8.04
CA LEU A 33 11.51 6.91 -8.99
C LEU A 33 12.76 6.62 -9.84
N PRO A 34 12.75 6.92 -11.15
CA PRO A 34 13.87 6.63 -12.03
C PRO A 34 15.11 7.46 -11.65
N ALA A 35 16.30 6.90 -11.85
CA ALA A 35 17.57 7.56 -11.55
C ALA A 35 17.83 8.81 -12.43
N ARG A 36 17.15 8.92 -13.57
CA ARG A 36 17.23 10.06 -14.53
C ARG A 36 15.94 10.88 -14.48
N GLY A 37 15.59 11.48 -13.37
CA GLY A 37 14.36 12.27 -13.24
C GLY A 37 14.59 13.72 -12.80
N GLY A 38 15.83 14.14 -12.65
CA GLY A 38 16.21 15.39 -11.97
C GLY A 38 15.78 16.72 -12.62
N HIS A 39 15.07 16.70 -13.75
CA HIS A 39 14.58 17.92 -14.42
C HIS A 39 13.07 18.11 -14.37
N LEU A 40 12.32 17.12 -13.88
CA LEU A 40 10.87 17.21 -13.75
C LEU A 40 10.48 17.46 -12.30
N LEU A 41 9.50 18.32 -12.12
CA LEU A 41 8.83 18.45 -10.83
C LEU A 41 8.14 17.12 -10.46
N LEU A 42 8.07 16.82 -9.18
CA LEU A 42 7.47 15.58 -8.69
C LEU A 42 6.02 15.42 -9.17
N LEU A 43 5.25 16.50 -9.15
CA LEU A 43 3.88 16.52 -9.66
C LEU A 43 3.80 16.13 -11.14
N ASP A 44 4.71 16.65 -12.00
CA ASP A 44 4.73 16.34 -13.42
C ASP A 44 5.11 14.87 -13.65
N HIS A 45 6.08 14.37 -12.89
CA HIS A 45 6.49 12.98 -12.95
C HIS A 45 5.32 12.04 -12.58
N LEU A 46 4.64 12.29 -11.46
CA LEU A 46 3.53 11.47 -11.01
C LEU A 46 2.36 11.48 -12.01
N THR A 47 2.04 12.64 -12.57
CA THR A 47 0.98 12.77 -13.60
C THR A 47 1.32 11.95 -14.86
N THR A 48 2.57 11.98 -15.29
CA THR A 48 3.03 11.22 -16.46
C THR A 48 3.07 9.71 -16.17
N GLN A 49 3.53 9.32 -14.97
CA GLN A 49 3.65 7.91 -14.56
C GLN A 49 2.28 7.24 -14.39
N PHE A 50 1.26 7.99 -13.98
CA PHE A 50 -0.09 7.50 -13.71
C PHE A 50 -1.16 8.22 -14.54
N PRO A 51 -1.26 7.94 -15.85
CA PRO A 51 -2.16 8.67 -16.74
C PRO A 51 -3.66 8.51 -16.38
N GLY A 52 -4.01 7.51 -15.59
CA GLY A 52 -5.37 7.32 -15.07
C GLY A 52 -5.71 8.14 -13.83
N ILE A 53 -4.78 8.99 -13.35
CA ILE A 53 -5.00 9.87 -12.20
C ILE A 53 -4.69 11.30 -12.69
N ASP A 54 -5.68 12.19 -12.58
CA ASP A 54 -5.52 13.56 -13.02
C ASP A 54 -4.51 14.35 -12.16
N ARG A 55 -4.00 15.45 -12.76
CA ARG A 55 -3.01 16.31 -12.13
C ARG A 55 -3.52 16.96 -10.84
N GLU A 56 -4.79 17.30 -10.80
CA GLU A 56 -5.41 17.94 -9.63
C GLU A 56 -5.45 16.98 -8.43
N THR A 57 -5.79 15.73 -8.67
CA THR A 57 -5.76 14.66 -7.65
C THR A 57 -4.35 14.47 -7.09
N TRP A 58 -3.30 14.48 -7.94
CA TRP A 58 -1.92 14.42 -7.46
C TRP A 58 -1.52 15.67 -6.68
N ALA A 59 -1.89 16.86 -7.15
CA ALA A 59 -1.63 18.10 -6.44
C ALA A 59 -2.28 18.11 -5.05
N LYS A 60 -3.53 17.67 -4.93
CA LYS A 60 -4.24 17.50 -3.64
C LYS A 60 -3.54 16.49 -2.73
N ARG A 61 -3.05 15.36 -3.27
CA ARG A 61 -2.30 14.39 -2.46
C ARG A 61 -1.01 14.98 -1.91
N LEU A 62 -0.27 15.71 -2.72
CA LEU A 62 0.97 16.37 -2.29
C LEU A 62 0.70 17.45 -1.26
N SER A 63 -0.28 18.34 -1.49
CA SER A 63 -0.63 19.41 -0.54
C SER A 63 -1.18 18.88 0.79
N ASN A 64 -1.83 17.72 0.79
CA ASN A 64 -2.34 17.07 2.00
C ASN A 64 -1.30 16.16 2.68
N GLY A 65 -0.04 16.17 2.23
CA GLY A 65 1.01 15.33 2.83
C GLY A 65 0.83 13.83 2.63
N LEU A 66 0.12 13.41 1.58
CA LEU A 66 -0.17 12.01 1.26
C LEU A 66 0.88 11.36 0.34
N VAL A 67 1.92 12.09 -0.02
CA VAL A 67 3.09 11.58 -0.74
C VAL A 67 4.31 11.84 0.13
N LEU A 68 5.01 10.78 0.50
CA LEU A 68 6.07 10.83 1.51
C LEU A 68 7.40 10.36 0.94
N ALA A 69 8.47 11.01 1.39
CA ALA A 69 9.83 10.54 1.20
C ALA A 69 10.10 9.22 1.96
N PRO A 70 11.24 8.54 1.74
CA PRO A 70 11.60 7.31 2.45
C PRO A 70 11.61 7.43 3.97
N ASN A 71 11.94 8.62 4.47
CA ASN A 71 11.98 8.96 5.90
C ASN A 71 10.62 9.33 6.49
N GLY A 72 9.53 9.24 5.71
CA GLY A 72 8.17 9.57 6.14
C GLY A 72 7.81 11.06 6.09
N GLN A 73 8.72 11.94 5.64
CA GLN A 73 8.43 13.36 5.50
C GLN A 73 7.59 13.64 4.24
N PRO A 74 6.59 14.53 4.31
CA PRO A 74 5.81 14.93 3.15
C PRO A 74 6.67 15.56 2.06
N LEU A 75 6.34 15.25 0.80
CA LEU A 75 6.96 15.85 -0.39
C LEU A 75 6.05 16.93 -0.97
N ALA A 76 6.63 18.07 -1.36
CA ALA A 76 5.91 19.17 -1.99
C ALA A 76 5.71 18.94 -3.51
N ALA A 77 4.69 19.58 -4.08
CA ALA A 77 4.37 19.48 -5.50
C ALA A 77 5.49 20.06 -6.39
N GLU A 78 6.11 21.13 -5.94
CA GLU A 78 7.19 21.86 -6.60
C GLU A 78 8.57 21.26 -6.32
N ALA A 79 8.64 20.21 -5.49
CA ALA A 79 9.92 19.56 -5.23
C ALA A 79 10.46 18.91 -6.51
N PRO A 80 11.79 18.96 -6.74
CA PRO A 80 12.39 18.19 -7.80
C PRO A 80 12.15 16.70 -7.53
N THR A 81 11.95 15.93 -8.61
CA THR A 81 11.76 14.48 -8.49
C THR A 81 12.98 13.84 -7.83
N PRO A 82 12.84 13.15 -6.67
CA PRO A 82 13.96 12.53 -5.99
C PRO A 82 14.50 11.33 -6.78
N ALA A 83 15.50 11.57 -7.62
CA ALA A 83 16.04 10.58 -8.55
C ALA A 83 16.54 9.30 -7.86
N GLY A 84 16.13 8.14 -8.35
CA GLY A 84 16.55 6.83 -7.86
C GLY A 84 16.06 6.48 -6.45
N GLN A 85 15.15 7.28 -5.89
CA GLN A 85 14.61 7.04 -4.56
C GLN A 85 13.25 6.34 -4.62
N TRP A 86 12.91 5.70 -3.52
CA TRP A 86 11.58 5.22 -3.27
C TRP A 86 10.77 6.32 -2.60
N ILE A 87 9.46 6.37 -2.90
CA ILE A 87 8.51 7.22 -2.21
C ILE A 87 7.29 6.39 -1.79
N TRP A 88 6.58 6.88 -0.78
CA TRP A 88 5.30 6.35 -0.37
C TRP A 88 4.18 7.26 -0.83
N TYR A 89 3.02 6.71 -1.19
CA TYR A 89 1.84 7.52 -1.44
C TYR A 89 0.58 6.81 -0.98
N TYR A 90 -0.35 7.59 -0.44
CA TYR A 90 -1.66 7.09 -0.07
C TYR A 90 -2.63 7.26 -1.23
N ARG A 91 -3.44 6.24 -1.46
CA ARG A 91 -4.56 6.32 -2.40
C ARG A 91 -5.71 7.05 -1.71
N THR A 92 -6.35 7.97 -2.43
CA THR A 92 -7.54 8.69 -1.97
C THR A 92 -8.70 8.29 -2.89
N PRO A 93 -9.52 7.28 -2.52
CA PRO A 93 -10.68 6.94 -3.32
C PRO A 93 -11.77 8.00 -3.11
N GLU A 94 -12.02 8.82 -4.13
CA GLU A 94 -13.03 9.89 -4.05
C GLU A 94 -14.46 9.37 -4.27
N ASN A 95 -14.63 8.30 -5.07
CA ASN A 95 -15.93 7.75 -5.46
C ASN A 95 -15.97 6.21 -5.34
N GLU A 96 -15.41 5.67 -4.27
CA GLU A 96 -15.42 4.22 -4.07
C GLU A 96 -16.81 3.76 -3.65
N GLN A 97 -17.45 2.94 -4.50
CA GLN A 97 -18.77 2.40 -4.20
C GLN A 97 -18.68 1.41 -3.05
N PRO A 98 -19.52 1.55 -2.01
CA PRO A 98 -19.58 0.59 -0.92
C PRO A 98 -19.91 -0.81 -1.44
N ILE A 99 -19.21 -1.81 -0.93
CA ILE A 99 -19.52 -3.22 -1.18
C ILE A 99 -20.49 -3.70 -0.10
N PRO A 100 -21.73 -4.10 -0.46
CA PRO A 100 -22.81 -4.32 0.51
C PRO A 100 -22.70 -5.64 1.28
N PHE A 101 -21.59 -6.35 1.14
CA PHE A 101 -21.33 -7.61 1.82
C PHE A 101 -20.37 -7.40 2.98
N SER A 102 -20.71 -8.01 4.14
CA SER A 102 -19.91 -7.88 5.36
C SER A 102 -19.05 -9.12 5.59
N GLU A 103 -17.82 -8.88 5.98
CA GLU A 103 -16.90 -9.90 6.45
C GLU A 103 -17.17 -10.27 7.91
N LYS A 104 -16.78 -11.48 8.33
CA LYS A 104 -16.84 -11.92 9.72
C LYS A 104 -15.45 -12.22 10.24
N VAL A 105 -15.12 -11.77 11.45
CA VAL A 105 -13.93 -12.23 12.19
C VAL A 105 -14.33 -13.52 12.89
N LEU A 106 -13.63 -14.59 12.58
CA LEU A 106 -13.88 -15.93 13.16
C LEU A 106 -12.93 -16.23 14.30
N PHE A 107 -11.73 -15.66 14.27
CA PHE A 107 -10.71 -15.81 15.30
C PHE A 107 -9.87 -14.54 15.40
N GLN A 108 -9.47 -14.17 16.60
CA GLN A 108 -8.52 -13.08 16.85
C GLN A 108 -7.78 -13.35 18.15
N ASP A 109 -6.45 -13.23 18.10
CA ASP A 109 -5.58 -13.15 19.26
C ASP A 109 -4.53 -12.05 19.09
N GLU A 110 -3.47 -12.06 19.88
CA GLU A 110 -2.37 -11.10 19.80
C GLU A 110 -1.48 -11.24 18.53
N TRP A 111 -1.59 -12.38 17.82
CA TRP A 111 -0.74 -12.73 16.68
C TRP A 111 -1.48 -12.77 15.35
N LEU A 112 -2.71 -13.28 15.36
CA LEU A 112 -3.47 -13.61 14.17
C LEU A 112 -4.89 -13.05 14.20
N VAL A 113 -5.39 -12.74 13.02
CA VAL A 113 -6.82 -12.57 12.74
C VAL A 113 -7.20 -13.51 11.61
N VAL A 114 -8.26 -14.30 11.80
CA VAL A 114 -8.88 -15.10 10.73
C VAL A 114 -10.23 -14.51 10.41
N ALA A 115 -10.44 -14.14 9.16
CA ALA A 115 -11.68 -13.57 8.69
C ALA A 115 -12.29 -14.38 7.55
N ASP A 116 -13.61 -14.51 7.59
CA ASP A 116 -14.43 -15.02 6.48
C ASP A 116 -14.71 -13.83 5.53
N LYS A 117 -14.14 -13.91 4.36
CA LYS A 117 -14.28 -12.90 3.30
C LYS A 117 -15.50 -13.20 2.44
N PRO A 118 -16.43 -12.27 2.29
CA PRO A 118 -17.53 -12.46 1.36
C PRO A 118 -17.07 -12.41 -0.10
N HIS A 119 -17.94 -12.87 -1.02
CA HIS A 119 -17.77 -12.64 -2.46
C HIS A 119 -17.65 -11.15 -2.77
N PHE A 120 -16.94 -10.81 -3.83
CA PHE A 120 -16.78 -9.46 -4.40
C PHE A 120 -16.01 -8.44 -3.55
N LEU A 121 -15.56 -8.79 -2.36
CA LEU A 121 -14.68 -7.96 -1.53
C LEU A 121 -13.22 -8.30 -1.83
N PRO A 122 -12.38 -7.36 -2.32
CA PRO A 122 -10.95 -7.59 -2.47
C PRO A 122 -10.27 -7.79 -1.11
N VAL A 123 -9.20 -8.59 -1.04
CA VAL A 123 -8.42 -8.75 0.20
C VAL A 123 -7.60 -7.48 0.49
N THR A 124 -6.93 -6.93 -0.51
CA THR A 124 -6.02 -5.77 -0.39
C THR A 124 -6.37 -4.70 -1.41
N PRO A 125 -5.95 -3.45 -1.21
CA PRO A 125 -6.13 -2.38 -2.18
C PRO A 125 -5.66 -2.77 -3.58
N ALA A 126 -6.60 -2.76 -4.54
CA ALA A 126 -6.36 -3.10 -5.94
C ALA A 126 -7.33 -2.36 -6.86
N GLY A 127 -6.84 -1.90 -8.03
CA GLY A 127 -7.64 -1.15 -8.97
C GLY A 127 -8.31 0.07 -8.33
N ARG A 128 -9.63 0.17 -8.45
CA ARG A 128 -10.44 1.26 -7.88
C ARG A 128 -10.75 1.12 -6.38
N TYR A 129 -10.43 -0.03 -5.80
CA TYR A 129 -10.75 -0.32 -4.41
C TYR A 129 -9.54 -0.01 -3.50
N ALA A 130 -9.77 0.77 -2.45
CA ALA A 130 -8.79 1.07 -1.43
C ALA A 130 -9.38 0.92 -0.01
N ARG A 131 -10.51 1.56 0.28
CA ARG A 131 -11.25 1.45 1.55
C ARG A 131 -12.10 0.19 1.60
N GLU A 132 -12.74 -0.15 0.49
CA GLU A 132 -13.60 -1.31 0.34
C GLU A 132 -12.77 -2.56 0.04
N THR A 133 -11.90 -2.90 0.99
CA THR A 133 -11.09 -4.12 1.00
C THR A 133 -11.15 -4.77 2.36
N LEU A 134 -10.99 -6.08 2.41
CA LEU A 134 -11.00 -6.83 3.68
C LEU A 134 -9.98 -6.28 4.66
N LEU A 135 -8.75 -6.03 4.18
CA LEU A 135 -7.66 -5.46 4.98
C LEU A 135 -8.05 -4.09 5.57
N ALA A 136 -8.48 -3.14 4.73
CA ALA A 136 -8.79 -1.79 5.19
C ALA A 136 -9.97 -1.76 6.17
N ARG A 137 -11.00 -2.59 5.92
CA ARG A 137 -12.14 -2.74 6.84
C ARG A 137 -11.72 -3.30 8.20
N LEU A 138 -10.91 -4.37 8.20
CA LEU A 138 -10.43 -4.99 9.43
C LEU A 138 -9.48 -4.06 10.20
N GLN A 139 -8.56 -3.37 9.53
CA GLN A 139 -7.65 -2.42 10.18
C GLN A 139 -8.42 -1.30 10.92
N ARG A 140 -9.47 -0.77 10.29
CA ARG A 140 -10.33 0.25 10.93
C ARG A 140 -11.14 -0.31 12.09
N ARG A 141 -11.86 -1.44 11.85
CA ARG A 141 -12.79 -2.01 12.82
C ARG A 141 -12.09 -2.55 14.07
N LEU A 142 -10.92 -3.17 13.89
CA LEU A 142 -10.16 -3.79 14.98
C LEU A 142 -9.09 -2.87 15.57
N HIS A 143 -8.90 -1.67 15.00
CA HIS A 143 -7.83 -0.73 15.38
C HIS A 143 -6.42 -1.35 15.29
N LEU A 144 -6.17 -2.15 14.26
CA LEU A 144 -4.91 -2.85 14.00
C LEU A 144 -4.19 -2.29 12.77
N PRO A 145 -3.49 -1.14 12.88
CA PRO A 145 -2.90 -0.45 11.73
C PRO A 145 -1.78 -1.23 11.04
N HIS A 146 -1.20 -2.20 11.72
CA HIS A 146 -0.14 -3.06 11.21
C HIS A 146 -0.63 -4.41 10.71
N LEU A 147 -1.94 -4.68 10.72
CA LEU A 147 -2.52 -5.90 10.19
C LEU A 147 -2.06 -6.14 8.74
N ALA A 148 -1.65 -7.36 8.43
CA ALA A 148 -1.20 -7.73 7.09
C ALA A 148 -1.68 -9.14 6.73
N PRO A 149 -2.19 -9.37 5.50
CA PRO A 149 -2.62 -10.67 5.06
C PRO A 149 -1.40 -11.58 4.83
N LEU A 150 -1.50 -12.85 5.23
CA LEU A 150 -0.52 -13.88 4.91
C LEU A 150 -0.68 -14.42 3.49
N HIS A 151 -1.91 -14.42 2.99
CA HIS A 151 -2.26 -14.85 1.64
C HIS A 151 -3.42 -14.02 1.10
N ARG A 152 -3.76 -14.23 -0.16
CA ARG A 152 -4.92 -13.59 -0.80
C ARG A 152 -5.72 -14.64 -1.53
N ILE A 153 -7.02 -14.38 -1.65
CA ILE A 153 -7.95 -15.03 -2.57
C ILE A 153 -8.56 -13.98 -3.48
N ASP A 154 -9.07 -14.36 -4.60
CA ASP A 154 -9.62 -13.43 -5.59
C ASP A 154 -10.84 -12.66 -5.05
N ARG A 155 -11.13 -11.54 -5.68
CA ARG A 155 -12.28 -10.70 -5.29
C ARG A 155 -13.58 -11.49 -5.33
N GLU A 156 -13.77 -12.29 -6.37
CA GLU A 156 -14.95 -13.11 -6.61
C GLU A 156 -15.07 -14.31 -5.68
N THR A 157 -13.95 -14.74 -5.05
CA THR A 157 -13.90 -15.90 -4.17
C THR A 157 -14.25 -15.52 -2.75
N ALA A 158 -15.17 -16.23 -2.11
CA ALA A 158 -15.40 -16.16 -0.67
C ALA A 158 -14.54 -17.20 0.05
N GLY A 159 -14.24 -16.97 1.33
CA GLY A 159 -13.53 -17.94 2.16
C GLY A 159 -12.58 -17.30 3.18
N LEU A 160 -11.80 -18.13 3.82
CA LEU A 160 -10.95 -17.73 4.92
C LEU A 160 -9.71 -16.98 4.44
N VAL A 161 -9.39 -15.89 5.14
CA VAL A 161 -8.15 -15.14 4.97
C VAL A 161 -7.51 -14.95 6.33
N VAL A 162 -6.24 -15.31 6.44
CA VAL A 162 -5.43 -15.19 7.65
C VAL A 162 -4.56 -13.95 7.57
N PHE A 163 -4.52 -13.19 8.64
CA PHE A 163 -3.72 -11.97 8.79
C PHE A 163 -2.81 -12.10 10.00
N THR A 164 -1.63 -11.50 9.92
CA THR A 164 -0.75 -11.27 11.07
C THR A 164 -1.01 -9.90 11.68
N VAL A 165 -1.03 -9.85 13.00
CA VAL A 165 -1.19 -8.63 13.79
C VAL A 165 0.17 -7.93 13.96
N GLN A 166 1.20 -8.70 14.32
CA GLN A 166 2.52 -8.18 14.66
C GLN A 166 3.47 -8.19 13.44
N PRO A 167 4.15 -7.06 13.13
CA PRO A 167 5.11 -7.02 12.02
C PRO A 167 6.23 -8.05 12.14
N ASP A 168 6.73 -8.27 13.35
CA ASP A 168 7.90 -9.12 13.62
C ASP A 168 7.63 -10.62 13.41
N THR A 169 6.36 -11.02 13.45
CA THR A 169 5.97 -12.44 13.27
C THR A 169 5.64 -12.78 11.82
N ARG A 170 5.52 -11.80 10.93
CA ARG A 170 5.08 -12.00 9.54
C ARG A 170 5.91 -13.01 8.78
N ASP A 171 7.23 -12.89 8.87
CA ASP A 171 8.14 -13.77 8.13
C ASP A 171 8.07 -15.21 8.63
N ALA A 172 7.84 -15.41 9.95
CA ALA A 172 7.67 -16.74 10.53
C ALA A 172 6.40 -17.40 10.00
N TYR A 173 5.26 -16.71 10.04
CA TYR A 173 4.00 -17.22 9.52
C TYR A 173 3.98 -17.37 8.00
N ALA A 174 4.60 -16.46 7.26
CA ALA A 174 4.65 -16.54 5.79
C ALA A 174 5.43 -17.76 5.27
N ARG A 175 6.36 -18.29 6.06
CA ARG A 175 7.11 -19.51 5.73
C ARG A 175 6.30 -20.81 5.90
N LEU A 176 5.11 -20.74 6.49
CA LEU A 176 4.22 -21.89 6.64
C LEU A 176 3.35 -22.13 5.41
N PHE A 177 3.34 -21.19 4.45
CA PHE A 177 2.65 -21.26 3.17
C PHE A 177 3.66 -21.43 2.01
#